data_5b66fbec7174b58b94c301c92f387b67
#
_entry.id   5b66fbec7174b58b94c301c92f387b67
#
_cell.length_a   1.000
_cell.length_b   1.000
_cell.length_c   1.000
_cell.angle_alpha   90.00
_cell.angle_beta   90.00
_cell.angle_gamma   90.00
#
_symmetry.space_group_name_H-M   'P 1'
#
loop_
_entity.id
_entity.type
_entity.pdbx_description
1 polymer ?
#
loop_
_entity_poly.entity_id
_entity_poly.type
_entity_poly.pdbx_seq_one_letter_code
_entity_poly.pdbx_strand_id
1 'polypeptide(L)'
;MNLKIAPSILSADFANLERDIRKIDTADYVHVDIMDGEFVPNISIGIPVVKAIRPVTGLPLDVHLMITKPVRYVEQFCDAGADLVTVHVESDFPENIHAALEKIHAKGKRAGIVLKPNTRAEAALPYLKECDIVLVMTVEPGFGGQKFMADMMPKVAQLRAMLDEVNPDCELEVDGGVDTATRDACVNAGANVLVAGSAVYKAADIPAKIKALREG
;
A
#
# COMPACT_ATOMS: atom_id res chain seq x y z
N MET A 1 9.74 4.97 -15.04
CA MET A 1 9.90 4.37 -13.69
C MET A 1 9.80 2.86 -13.81
N ASN A 2 10.55 2.09 -13.01
CA ASN A 2 10.39 0.62 -12.99
C ASN A 2 9.13 0.26 -12.23
N LEU A 3 8.34 -0.66 -12.78
CA LEU A 3 7.14 -1.20 -12.13
C LEU A 3 7.54 -2.08 -10.94
N LYS A 4 6.97 -1.83 -9.79
CA LYS A 4 7.20 -2.57 -8.54
C LYS A 4 5.97 -3.41 -8.18
N ILE A 5 6.23 -4.56 -7.56
CA ILE A 5 5.18 -5.47 -7.10
C ILE A 5 5.27 -5.61 -5.58
N ALA A 6 4.13 -5.39 -4.91
CA ALA A 6 3.95 -5.41 -3.47
C ALA A 6 2.90 -6.48 -3.07
N PRO A 7 3.29 -7.74 -2.88
CA PRO A 7 2.34 -8.76 -2.45
C PRO A 7 1.80 -8.47 -1.04
N SER A 8 0.45 -8.38 -0.91
CA SER A 8 -0.20 -8.19 0.38
C SER A 8 -0.28 -9.49 1.18
N ILE A 9 0.36 -9.51 2.36
CA ILE A 9 0.30 -10.65 3.28
C ILE A 9 -1.08 -10.87 3.92
N LEU A 10 -2.04 -9.97 3.71
CA LEU A 10 -3.43 -10.21 4.09
C LEU A 10 -3.99 -11.48 3.43
N SER A 11 -3.40 -11.90 2.30
CA SER A 11 -3.77 -13.13 1.58
C SER A 11 -2.86 -14.34 1.92
N ALA A 12 -1.88 -14.17 2.79
CA ALA A 12 -0.99 -15.23 3.26
C ALA A 12 -1.65 -16.11 4.33
N ASP A 13 -1.03 -17.24 4.66
CA ASP A 13 -1.40 -18.06 5.80
C ASP A 13 -0.82 -17.44 7.10
N PHE A 14 -1.64 -16.78 7.88
CA PHE A 14 -1.22 -16.10 9.12
C PHE A 14 -0.60 -17.04 10.16
N ALA A 15 -0.93 -18.34 10.12
CA ALA A 15 -0.29 -19.33 10.98
C ALA A 15 1.14 -19.68 10.52
N ASN A 16 1.53 -19.29 9.29
CA ASN A 16 2.82 -19.62 8.68
C ASN A 16 3.38 -18.41 7.89
N LEU A 17 3.29 -17.19 8.42
CA LEU A 17 3.70 -15.95 7.75
C LEU A 17 5.14 -15.99 7.26
N GLU A 18 6.09 -16.48 8.07
CA GLU A 18 7.50 -16.60 7.66
C GLU A 18 7.64 -17.43 6.38
N ARG A 19 7.01 -18.60 6.32
CA ARG A 19 7.04 -19.48 5.14
C ARG A 19 6.51 -18.75 3.89
N ASP A 20 5.42 -18.00 4.05
CA ASP A 20 4.75 -17.37 2.91
C ASP A 20 5.44 -16.08 2.48
N ILE A 21 6.03 -15.32 3.41
CA ILE A 21 6.86 -14.15 3.08
C ILE A 21 8.12 -14.57 2.33
N ARG A 22 8.75 -15.70 2.68
CA ARG A 22 9.91 -16.21 1.95
C ARG A 22 9.64 -16.60 0.50
N LYS A 23 8.37 -16.87 0.13
CA LYS A 23 7.98 -17.21 -1.24
C LYS A 23 7.89 -15.99 -2.18
N ILE A 24 7.85 -14.78 -1.62
CA ILE A 24 7.74 -13.54 -2.38
C ILE A 24 9.05 -12.74 -2.42
N ASP A 25 10.20 -13.40 -2.24
CA ASP A 25 11.53 -12.78 -2.20
C ASP A 25 11.95 -12.09 -3.51
N THR A 26 11.27 -12.40 -4.61
CA THR A 26 11.43 -11.74 -5.92
C THR A 26 10.58 -10.47 -6.09
N ALA A 27 9.76 -10.12 -5.10
CA ALA A 27 8.97 -8.88 -5.07
C ALA A 27 9.82 -7.66 -4.70
N ASP A 28 9.21 -6.48 -4.73
CA ASP A 28 9.88 -5.21 -4.40
C ASP A 28 9.52 -4.73 -2.98
N TYR A 29 8.33 -5.08 -2.50
CA TYR A 29 7.81 -4.77 -1.17
C TYR A 29 7.10 -5.98 -0.56
N VAL A 30 6.94 -5.96 0.76
CA VAL A 30 5.94 -6.75 1.48
C VAL A 30 4.85 -5.79 1.92
N HIS A 31 3.65 -5.88 1.34
CA HIS A 31 2.52 -5.04 1.71
C HIS A 31 1.79 -5.59 2.93
N VAL A 32 1.54 -4.73 3.93
CA VAL A 32 1.04 -5.10 5.25
C VAL A 32 -0.19 -4.28 5.59
N ASP A 33 -1.38 -4.86 5.47
CA ASP A 33 -2.67 -4.23 5.73
C ASP A 33 -3.03 -4.25 7.22
N ILE A 34 -2.99 -3.08 7.87
CA ILE A 34 -3.35 -2.89 9.28
C ILE A 34 -4.77 -2.34 9.38
N MET A 35 -5.64 -3.05 10.09
CA MET A 35 -7.06 -2.72 10.25
C MET A 35 -7.45 -2.75 11.72
N ASP A 36 -8.20 -1.73 12.20
CA ASP A 36 -8.55 -1.54 13.61
C ASP A 36 -10.01 -1.88 13.96
N GLY A 37 -10.84 -2.21 12.98
CA GLY A 37 -12.26 -2.48 13.18
C GLY A 37 -13.13 -1.23 13.37
N GLU A 38 -12.52 -0.02 13.37
CA GLU A 38 -13.22 1.27 13.48
C GLU A 38 -13.21 2.01 12.15
N PHE A 39 -12.06 2.19 11.53
CA PHE A 39 -11.93 2.83 10.22
C PHE A 39 -12.48 1.95 9.09
N VAL A 40 -12.31 0.64 9.22
CA VAL A 40 -12.86 -0.40 8.34
C VAL A 40 -13.51 -1.51 9.17
N PRO A 41 -14.54 -2.23 8.65
CA PRO A 41 -15.28 -3.24 9.41
C PRO A 41 -14.55 -4.58 9.52
N ASN A 42 -13.24 -4.54 9.76
CA ASN A 42 -12.38 -5.72 9.93
C ASN A 42 -11.21 -5.39 10.85
N ILE A 43 -10.68 -6.40 11.54
CA ILE A 43 -9.44 -6.34 12.33
C ILE A 43 -8.47 -7.33 11.70
N SER A 44 -7.27 -6.89 11.34
CA SER A 44 -6.27 -7.75 10.71
C SER A 44 -5.11 -8.08 11.66
N ILE A 45 -4.05 -7.34 11.60
CA ILE A 45 -2.81 -7.52 12.34
C ILE A 45 -2.35 -6.17 12.91
N GLY A 46 -1.33 -6.18 13.76
CA GLY A 46 -0.84 -4.96 14.39
C GLY A 46 0.68 -4.97 14.58
N ILE A 47 1.17 -4.02 15.38
CA ILE A 47 2.59 -3.76 15.65
C ILE A 47 3.39 -5.02 16.00
N PRO A 48 2.88 -5.95 16.87
CA PRO A 48 3.63 -7.17 17.20
C PRO A 48 3.92 -8.07 16.00
N VAL A 49 3.00 -8.12 15.02
CA VAL A 49 3.19 -8.92 13.80
C VAL A 49 4.21 -8.24 12.88
N VAL A 50 4.12 -6.92 12.69
CA VAL A 50 5.14 -6.16 11.92
C VAL A 50 6.53 -6.41 12.49
N LYS A 51 6.69 -6.31 13.81
CA LYS A 51 7.94 -6.59 14.51
C LYS A 51 8.42 -8.03 14.30
N ALA A 52 7.51 -9.00 14.31
CA ALA A 52 7.85 -10.42 14.15
C ALA A 52 8.30 -10.76 12.72
N ILE A 53 7.68 -10.12 11.70
CA ILE A 53 8.03 -10.39 10.30
C ILE A 53 9.26 -9.61 9.82
N ARG A 54 9.67 -8.52 10.49
CA ARG A 54 10.83 -7.72 10.07
C ARG A 54 12.11 -8.57 9.89
N PRO A 55 12.52 -9.45 10.83
CA PRO A 55 13.72 -10.27 10.65
C PRO A 55 13.58 -11.39 9.62
N VAL A 56 12.38 -11.66 9.12
CA VAL A 56 12.08 -12.76 8.19
C VAL A 56 12.50 -12.44 6.76
N THR A 57 12.51 -11.16 6.37
CA THR A 57 12.74 -10.72 4.99
C THR A 57 13.68 -9.52 4.93
N GLY A 58 14.45 -9.41 3.86
CA GLY A 58 15.20 -8.20 3.51
C GLY A 58 14.42 -7.19 2.68
N LEU A 59 13.21 -7.55 2.22
CA LEU A 59 12.36 -6.64 1.45
C LEU A 59 11.84 -5.51 2.35
N PRO A 60 11.67 -4.29 1.83
CA PRO A 60 11.03 -3.22 2.55
C PRO A 60 9.59 -3.59 2.93
N LEU A 61 9.20 -3.27 4.18
CA LEU A 61 7.82 -3.42 4.65
C LEU A 61 7.05 -2.14 4.33
N ASP A 62 6.06 -2.26 3.46
CA ASP A 62 5.10 -1.24 3.09
C ASP A 62 3.84 -1.42 3.95
N VAL A 63 3.69 -0.56 4.96
CA VAL A 63 2.66 -0.70 5.99
C VAL A 63 1.51 0.28 5.74
N HIS A 64 0.38 -0.27 5.31
CA HIS A 64 -0.84 0.46 5.00
C HIS A 64 -1.77 0.50 6.21
N LEU A 65 -1.99 1.70 6.77
CA LEU A 65 -2.77 1.90 7.98
C LEU A 65 -4.23 2.27 7.66
N MET A 66 -5.11 1.29 7.69
CA MET A 66 -6.57 1.46 7.68
C MET A 66 -7.09 1.57 9.12
N ILE A 67 -6.65 2.61 9.83
CA ILE A 67 -6.98 2.84 11.24
C ILE A 67 -7.40 4.28 11.51
N THR A 68 -8.24 4.48 12.50
CA THR A 68 -8.65 5.82 12.97
C THR A 68 -7.50 6.50 13.72
N LYS A 69 -7.25 7.79 13.39
CA LYS A 69 -6.22 8.63 14.04
C LYS A 69 -4.82 7.99 14.03
N PRO A 70 -4.26 7.69 12.85
CA PRO A 70 -2.99 6.99 12.70
C PRO A 70 -1.80 7.72 13.33
N VAL A 71 -1.87 9.05 13.47
CA VAL A 71 -0.83 9.88 14.09
C VAL A 71 -0.39 9.39 15.48
N ARG A 72 -1.24 8.61 16.17
CA ARG A 72 -0.96 8.00 17.47
C ARG A 72 0.00 6.81 17.39
N TYR A 73 0.11 6.16 16.23
CA TYR A 73 0.76 4.85 16.08
C TYR A 73 1.89 4.80 15.05
N VAL A 74 1.98 5.78 14.13
CA VAL A 74 2.96 5.76 13.03
C VAL A 74 4.40 5.55 13.50
N GLU A 75 4.82 6.20 14.60
CA GLU A 75 6.16 6.03 15.15
C GLU A 75 6.40 4.59 15.64
N GLN A 76 5.39 3.97 16.27
CA GLN A 76 5.48 2.60 16.76
C GLN A 76 5.58 1.59 15.60
N PHE A 77 4.90 1.82 14.48
CA PHE A 77 5.06 1.00 13.27
C PHE A 77 6.44 1.17 12.65
N CYS A 78 6.97 2.40 12.59
CA CYS A 78 8.35 2.65 12.15
C CYS A 78 9.36 1.90 13.02
N ASP A 79 9.21 1.98 14.35
CA ASP A 79 10.09 1.30 15.32
C ASP A 79 9.95 -0.23 15.28
N ALA A 80 8.79 -0.75 14.87
CA ALA A 80 8.57 -2.17 14.63
C ALA A 80 9.23 -2.70 13.35
N GLY A 81 9.67 -1.81 12.46
CA GLY A 81 10.41 -2.18 11.25
C GLY A 81 9.72 -1.85 9.94
N ALA A 82 8.66 -1.04 9.94
CA ALA A 82 8.12 -0.47 8.71
C ALA A 82 9.18 0.39 8.01
N ASP A 83 9.29 0.26 6.70
CA ASP A 83 10.18 1.09 5.86
C ASP A 83 9.42 2.17 5.13
N LEU A 84 8.13 1.94 4.92
CA LEU A 84 7.16 2.83 4.34
C LEU A 84 5.87 2.72 5.15
N VAL A 85 5.24 3.85 5.47
CA VAL A 85 3.94 3.88 6.16
C VAL A 85 2.98 4.79 5.39
N THR A 86 1.82 4.27 5.04
CA THR A 86 0.76 5.03 4.38
C THR A 86 -0.46 5.19 5.28
N VAL A 87 -1.06 6.37 5.27
CA VAL A 87 -2.22 6.74 6.09
C VAL A 87 -3.34 7.29 5.22
N HIS A 88 -4.58 6.91 5.49
CA HIS A 88 -5.73 7.42 4.78
C HIS A 88 -5.97 8.90 5.08
N VAL A 89 -6.23 9.72 4.05
CA VAL A 89 -6.59 11.13 4.23
C VAL A 89 -7.92 11.30 4.96
N GLU A 90 -8.77 10.26 4.94
CA GLU A 90 -10.07 10.22 5.61
C GLU A 90 -10.01 9.74 7.07
N SER A 91 -8.83 9.37 7.56
CA SER A 91 -8.69 8.72 8.87
C SER A 91 -8.54 9.69 10.05
N ASP A 92 -8.25 10.97 9.77
CA ASP A 92 -8.12 12.03 10.77
C ASP A 92 -8.30 13.42 10.13
N PHE A 93 -8.20 14.48 10.94
CA PHE A 93 -8.16 15.86 10.45
C PHE A 93 -6.87 16.13 9.65
N PRO A 94 -6.89 17.06 8.66
CA PRO A 94 -5.73 17.31 7.80
C PRO A 94 -4.44 17.61 8.57
N GLU A 95 -4.49 18.41 9.64
CA GLU A 95 -3.35 18.73 10.48
C GLU A 95 -2.70 17.49 11.14
N ASN A 96 -3.51 16.48 11.48
CA ASN A 96 -3.01 15.23 12.05
C ASN A 96 -2.42 14.32 10.97
N ILE A 97 -2.92 14.38 9.73
CA ILE A 97 -2.31 13.66 8.60
C ILE A 97 -0.92 14.25 8.30
N HIS A 98 -0.77 15.59 8.21
CA HIS A 98 0.54 16.24 8.08
C HIS A 98 1.49 15.83 9.22
N ALA A 99 1.02 15.88 10.47
CA ALA A 99 1.80 15.45 11.62
C ALA A 99 2.21 13.97 11.57
N ALA A 100 1.37 13.10 10.99
CA ALA A 100 1.71 11.69 10.80
C ALA A 100 2.84 11.53 9.78
N LEU A 101 2.77 12.21 8.62
CA LEU A 101 3.83 12.19 7.61
C LEU A 101 5.16 12.72 8.17
N GLU A 102 5.13 13.85 8.88
CA GLU A 102 6.31 14.43 9.54
C GLU A 102 6.95 13.45 10.53
N LYS A 103 6.16 12.79 11.39
CA LYS A 103 6.65 11.80 12.35
C LYS A 103 7.29 10.58 11.68
N ILE A 104 6.72 10.10 10.57
CA ILE A 104 7.29 8.98 9.80
C ILE A 104 8.65 9.39 9.23
N HIS A 105 8.75 10.59 8.61
CA HIS A 105 10.00 11.13 8.09
C HIS A 105 11.04 11.36 9.19
N ALA A 106 10.63 11.84 10.38
CA ALA A 106 11.51 12.01 11.53
C ALA A 106 12.14 10.70 12.02
N LYS A 107 11.49 9.54 11.74
CA LYS A 107 12.05 8.19 11.94
C LYS A 107 12.96 7.72 10.80
N GLY A 108 13.21 8.54 9.79
CA GLY A 108 13.99 8.18 8.60
C GLY A 108 13.28 7.17 7.70
N LYS A 109 11.94 7.14 7.74
CA LYS A 109 11.09 6.24 6.96
C LYS A 109 10.36 6.99 5.87
N ARG A 110 9.91 6.28 4.83
CA ARG A 110 9.09 6.83 3.76
C ARG A 110 7.65 6.96 4.21
N ALA A 111 7.02 8.07 3.82
CA ALA A 111 5.66 8.40 4.21
C ALA A 111 4.74 8.55 2.99
N GLY A 112 3.49 8.19 3.14
CA GLY A 112 2.51 8.37 2.08
C GLY A 112 1.08 8.49 2.56
N ILE A 113 0.22 8.85 1.62
CA ILE A 113 -1.22 8.95 1.83
C ILE A 113 -1.99 7.93 1.00
N VAL A 114 -3.19 7.62 1.46
CA VAL A 114 -4.12 6.70 0.80
C VAL A 114 -5.44 7.42 0.55
N LEU A 115 -6.06 7.15 -0.60
CA LEU A 115 -7.40 7.64 -0.93
C LEU A 115 -8.38 6.48 -1.12
N LYS A 116 -9.52 6.53 -0.41
CA LYS A 116 -10.66 5.61 -0.63
C LYS A 116 -11.28 5.81 -2.03
N PRO A 117 -12.05 4.81 -2.55
CA PRO A 117 -12.70 4.94 -3.86
C PRO A 117 -13.55 6.19 -4.02
N ASN A 118 -14.30 6.57 -2.99
CA ASN A 118 -15.20 7.74 -3.02
C ASN A 118 -14.49 9.08 -2.78
N THR A 119 -13.21 9.09 -2.43
CA THR A 119 -12.42 10.32 -2.21
C THR A 119 -11.83 10.80 -3.53
N ARG A 120 -12.04 12.06 -3.87
CA ARG A 120 -11.54 12.65 -5.11
C ARG A 120 -10.03 12.86 -5.06
N ALA A 121 -9.38 12.84 -6.22
CA ALA A 121 -7.93 13.03 -6.35
C ALA A 121 -7.44 14.35 -5.73
N GLU A 122 -8.24 15.41 -5.80
CA GLU A 122 -7.89 16.74 -5.26
C GLU A 122 -7.67 16.73 -3.74
N ALA A 123 -8.22 15.76 -3.04
CA ALA A 123 -7.97 15.59 -1.59
C ALA A 123 -6.49 15.29 -1.27
N ALA A 124 -5.72 14.81 -2.25
CA ALA A 124 -4.30 14.57 -2.11
C ALA A 124 -3.44 15.85 -2.20
N LEU A 125 -3.94 16.92 -2.87
CA LEU A 125 -3.16 18.11 -3.18
C LEU A 125 -2.37 18.70 -2.01
N PRO A 126 -2.92 18.81 -0.78
CA PRO A 126 -2.19 19.37 0.35
C PRO A 126 -0.93 18.57 0.73
N TYR A 127 -0.87 17.28 0.40
CA TYR A 127 0.12 16.32 0.89
C TYR A 127 1.17 15.92 -0.15
N LEU A 128 0.91 16.13 -1.47
CA LEU A 128 1.72 15.56 -2.56
C LEU A 128 3.21 15.88 -2.46
N LYS A 129 3.58 17.08 -1.95
CA LYS A 129 4.98 17.48 -1.78
C LYS A 129 5.69 16.77 -0.62
N GLU A 130 4.92 16.21 0.30
CA GLU A 130 5.42 15.55 1.51
C GLU A 130 5.43 14.02 1.35
N CYS A 131 4.85 13.49 0.25
CA CYS A 131 4.69 12.05 0.07
C CYS A 131 5.84 11.44 -0.73
N ASP A 132 6.32 10.28 -0.29
CA ASP A 132 7.16 9.37 -1.08
C ASP A 132 6.32 8.41 -1.92
N ILE A 133 5.05 8.23 -1.54
CA ILE A 133 4.08 7.37 -2.22
C ILE A 133 2.65 7.88 -2.03
N VAL A 134 1.81 7.72 -3.05
CA VAL A 134 0.35 7.91 -2.97
C VAL A 134 -0.32 6.61 -3.36
N LEU A 135 -1.17 6.07 -2.49
CA LEU A 135 -1.93 4.85 -2.73
C LEU A 135 -3.38 5.16 -3.09
N VAL A 136 -3.87 4.57 -4.18
CA VAL A 136 -5.28 4.63 -4.58
C VAL A 136 -5.93 3.28 -4.33
N MET A 137 -6.97 3.25 -3.52
CA MET A 137 -7.78 2.05 -3.34
C MET A 137 -8.60 1.79 -4.61
N THR A 138 -8.47 0.59 -5.15
CA THR A 138 -9.26 0.08 -6.28
C THR A 138 -10.29 -0.97 -5.85
N VAL A 139 -10.56 -1.01 -4.56
CA VAL A 139 -11.67 -1.68 -3.85
C VAL A 139 -12.04 -0.87 -2.62
N GLU A 140 -13.18 -1.14 -1.99
CA GLU A 140 -13.44 -0.60 -0.64
C GLU A 140 -12.48 -1.25 0.37
N PRO A 141 -11.75 -0.46 1.20
CA PRO A 141 -10.80 -1.02 2.16
C PRO A 141 -11.51 -1.87 3.22
N GLY A 142 -10.81 -2.91 3.72
CA GLY A 142 -11.30 -3.75 4.81
C GLY A 142 -11.26 -5.26 4.56
N PHE A 143 -11.31 -5.72 3.31
CA PHE A 143 -11.27 -7.14 2.97
C PHE A 143 -10.42 -7.42 1.72
N GLY A 144 -9.69 -8.52 1.75
CA GLY A 144 -8.94 -8.99 0.58
C GLY A 144 -9.83 -9.72 -0.44
N GLY A 145 -9.32 -9.90 -1.68
CA GLY A 145 -9.95 -10.71 -2.72
C GLY A 145 -11.19 -10.11 -3.36
N GLN A 146 -11.42 -8.82 -3.23
CA GLN A 146 -12.53 -8.09 -3.86
C GLN A 146 -12.28 -7.87 -5.36
N LYS A 147 -13.37 -7.57 -6.09
CA LYS A 147 -13.32 -7.28 -7.52
C LYS A 147 -12.73 -5.89 -7.76
N PHE A 148 -11.80 -5.80 -8.70
CA PHE A 148 -11.19 -4.56 -9.16
C PHE A 148 -12.21 -3.52 -9.66
N MET A 149 -12.07 -2.29 -9.21
CA MET A 149 -12.88 -1.13 -9.61
C MET A 149 -12.17 -0.36 -10.74
N ALA A 150 -12.44 -0.71 -11.99
CA ALA A 150 -11.81 -0.09 -13.16
C ALA A 150 -12.13 1.42 -13.31
N ASP A 151 -13.24 1.87 -12.74
CA ASP A 151 -13.65 3.28 -12.67
C ASP A 151 -12.74 4.15 -11.78
N MET A 152 -11.79 3.55 -11.06
CA MET A 152 -10.74 4.28 -10.35
C MET A 152 -9.57 4.72 -11.26
N MET A 153 -9.44 4.17 -12.46
CA MET A 153 -8.31 4.50 -13.35
C MET A 153 -8.22 5.98 -13.74
N PRO A 154 -9.32 6.71 -13.99
CA PRO A 154 -9.25 8.17 -14.19
C PRO A 154 -8.66 8.92 -13.00
N LYS A 155 -8.95 8.48 -11.74
CA LYS A 155 -8.35 9.06 -10.53
C LYS A 155 -6.84 8.80 -10.47
N VAL A 156 -6.41 7.57 -10.80
CA VAL A 156 -4.98 7.22 -10.88
C VAL A 156 -4.26 8.11 -11.89
N ALA A 157 -4.83 8.29 -13.09
CA ALA A 157 -4.25 9.15 -14.13
C ALA A 157 -4.20 10.62 -13.71
N GLN A 158 -5.23 11.12 -13.02
CA GLN A 158 -5.24 12.48 -12.50
C GLN A 158 -4.16 12.68 -11.43
N LEU A 159 -4.00 11.75 -10.50
CA LEU A 159 -2.94 11.81 -9.48
C LEU A 159 -1.54 11.72 -10.10
N ARG A 160 -1.35 10.88 -11.12
CA ARG A 160 -0.06 10.84 -11.83
C ARG A 160 0.27 12.18 -12.45
N ALA A 161 -0.67 12.82 -13.14
CA ALA A 161 -0.47 14.15 -13.71
C ALA A 161 -0.13 15.21 -12.63
N MET A 162 -0.82 15.19 -11.49
CA MET A 162 -0.53 16.09 -10.37
C MET A 162 0.87 15.83 -9.79
N LEU A 163 1.26 14.57 -9.62
CA LEU A 163 2.58 14.21 -9.11
C LEU A 163 3.71 14.59 -10.08
N ASP A 164 3.49 14.44 -11.38
CA ASP A 164 4.49 14.84 -12.40
C ASP A 164 4.82 16.34 -12.35
N GLU A 165 3.86 17.17 -11.89
CA GLU A 165 4.06 18.61 -11.74
C GLU A 165 4.79 19.00 -10.43
N VAL A 166 4.49 18.30 -9.30
CA VAL A 166 4.90 18.78 -7.96
C VAL A 166 5.90 17.88 -7.26
N ASN A 167 5.92 16.58 -7.60
CA ASN A 167 6.77 15.55 -6.96
C ASN A 167 6.92 14.33 -7.89
N PRO A 168 7.65 14.43 -9.01
CA PRO A 168 7.73 13.38 -10.03
C PRO A 168 8.38 12.09 -9.55
N ASP A 169 9.15 12.12 -8.47
CA ASP A 169 9.80 10.95 -7.87
C ASP A 169 8.85 10.16 -6.94
N CYS A 170 7.70 10.72 -6.59
CA CYS A 170 6.70 10.06 -5.75
C CYS A 170 6.11 8.83 -6.47
N GLU A 171 6.09 7.71 -5.78
CA GLU A 171 5.46 6.49 -6.28
C GLU A 171 3.93 6.62 -6.27
N LEU A 172 3.28 6.01 -7.27
CA LEU A 172 1.83 5.92 -7.34
C LEU A 172 1.43 4.45 -7.30
N GLU A 173 0.80 4.09 -6.20
CA GLU A 173 0.43 2.72 -5.88
C GLU A 173 -1.07 2.51 -6.06
N VAL A 174 -1.44 1.28 -6.44
CA VAL A 174 -2.85 0.84 -6.48
C VAL A 174 -3.00 -0.44 -5.65
N ASP A 175 -4.06 -0.50 -4.85
CA ASP A 175 -4.41 -1.66 -4.04
C ASP A 175 -5.88 -2.04 -4.19
N GLY A 176 -6.10 -3.30 -4.57
CA GLY A 176 -7.41 -3.92 -4.65
C GLY A 176 -7.72 -4.58 -5.99
N GLY A 177 -7.85 -5.90 -5.99
CA GLY A 177 -8.25 -6.67 -7.17
C GLY A 177 -7.23 -6.69 -8.31
N VAL A 178 -5.97 -6.38 -8.03
CA VAL A 178 -4.90 -6.38 -9.03
C VAL A 178 -4.45 -7.80 -9.34
N ASP A 179 -4.47 -8.13 -10.62
CA ASP A 179 -3.96 -9.39 -11.19
C ASP A 179 -3.38 -9.14 -12.60
N THR A 180 -3.03 -10.19 -13.32
CA THR A 180 -2.47 -10.08 -14.69
C THR A 180 -3.47 -9.56 -15.72
N ALA A 181 -4.79 -9.61 -15.45
CA ALA A 181 -5.82 -9.09 -16.36
C ALA A 181 -6.08 -7.57 -16.12
N THR A 182 -5.88 -7.09 -14.88
CA THR A 182 -6.14 -5.69 -14.49
C THR A 182 -4.86 -4.83 -14.47
N ARG A 183 -3.70 -5.45 -14.45
CA ARG A 183 -2.37 -4.83 -14.37
C ARG A 183 -2.17 -3.73 -15.41
N ASP A 184 -2.48 -3.99 -16.69
CA ASP A 184 -2.25 -3.04 -17.77
C ASP A 184 -3.11 -1.78 -17.63
N ALA A 185 -4.33 -1.91 -17.11
CA ALA A 185 -5.16 -0.75 -16.83
C ALA A 185 -4.51 0.17 -15.77
N CYS A 186 -3.92 -0.42 -14.71
CA CYS A 186 -3.22 0.31 -13.66
C CYS A 186 -1.97 1.02 -14.19
N VAL A 187 -1.12 0.30 -14.94
CA VAL A 187 0.13 0.83 -15.49
C VAL A 187 -0.13 1.93 -16.52
N ASN A 188 -1.11 1.73 -17.40
CA ASN A 188 -1.49 2.72 -18.40
C ASN A 188 -2.09 3.99 -17.78
N ALA A 189 -2.69 3.88 -16.59
CA ALA A 189 -3.16 5.03 -15.81
C ALA A 189 -2.02 5.74 -15.06
N GLY A 190 -0.81 5.18 -15.05
CA GLY A 190 0.37 5.81 -14.44
C GLY A 190 0.79 5.26 -13.09
N ALA A 191 0.17 4.17 -12.61
CA ALA A 191 0.64 3.47 -11.42
C ALA A 191 1.99 2.79 -11.68
N ASN A 192 2.90 2.86 -10.71
CA ASN A 192 4.21 2.22 -10.78
C ASN A 192 4.50 1.29 -9.58
N VAL A 193 3.51 1.14 -8.67
CA VAL A 193 3.51 0.10 -7.63
C VAL A 193 2.15 -0.62 -7.65
N LEU A 194 2.17 -1.95 -7.68
CA LEU A 194 0.98 -2.78 -7.74
C LEU A 194 0.90 -3.68 -6.50
N VAL A 195 -0.13 -3.49 -5.69
CA VAL A 195 -0.43 -4.39 -4.58
C VAL A 195 -1.26 -5.56 -5.09
N ALA A 196 -0.75 -6.78 -4.92
CA ALA A 196 -1.42 -7.99 -5.37
C ALA A 196 -1.42 -9.06 -4.26
N GLY A 197 -2.55 -9.30 -3.64
CA GLY A 197 -2.69 -10.29 -2.57
C GLY A 197 -3.03 -11.68 -3.12
N SER A 198 -4.31 -11.97 -3.27
CA SER A 198 -4.82 -13.29 -3.66
C SER A 198 -4.31 -13.77 -5.02
N ALA A 199 -4.06 -12.87 -5.97
CA ALA A 199 -3.50 -13.21 -7.27
C ALA A 199 -2.10 -13.81 -7.16
N VAL A 200 -1.30 -13.39 -6.17
CA VAL A 200 0.04 -13.93 -5.90
C VAL A 200 -0.04 -15.17 -5.03
N TYR A 201 -0.66 -15.08 -3.85
CA TYR A 201 -0.61 -16.17 -2.86
C TYR A 201 -1.41 -17.43 -3.25
N LYS A 202 -2.37 -17.33 -4.19
CA LYS A 202 -3.09 -18.50 -4.74
C LYS A 202 -2.46 -19.05 -6.01
N ALA A 203 -1.38 -18.46 -6.52
CA ALA A 203 -0.68 -18.95 -7.70
C ALA A 203 0.08 -20.25 -7.40
N ALA A 204 0.09 -21.16 -8.36
CA ALA A 204 0.87 -22.40 -8.26
C ALA A 204 2.38 -22.12 -8.24
N ASP A 205 2.82 -21.05 -8.94
CA ASP A 205 4.19 -20.56 -8.99
C ASP A 205 4.19 -19.06 -8.66
N ILE A 206 4.53 -18.73 -7.43
CA ILE A 206 4.52 -17.35 -6.92
C ILE A 206 5.57 -16.47 -7.61
N PRO A 207 6.85 -16.88 -7.74
CA PRO A 207 7.85 -16.10 -8.48
C PRO A 207 7.45 -15.82 -9.93
N ALA A 208 6.92 -16.82 -10.65
CA ALA A 208 6.44 -16.62 -12.01
C ALA A 208 5.25 -15.65 -12.08
N LYS A 209 4.35 -15.67 -11.08
CA LYS A 209 3.22 -14.73 -11.01
C LYS A 209 3.71 -13.30 -10.75
N ILE A 210 4.66 -13.08 -9.85
CA ILE A 210 5.28 -11.77 -9.58
C ILE A 210 5.96 -11.25 -10.86
N LYS A 211 6.71 -12.10 -11.56
CA LYS A 211 7.32 -11.77 -12.85
C LYS A 211 6.27 -11.35 -13.89
N ALA A 212 5.20 -12.12 -14.05
CA ALA A 212 4.12 -11.81 -14.99
C ALA A 212 3.41 -10.49 -14.65
N LEU A 213 3.23 -10.15 -13.36
CA LEU A 213 2.71 -8.86 -12.94
C LEU A 213 3.68 -7.71 -13.28
N ARG A 214 4.98 -7.95 -13.23
CA ARG A 214 5.99 -6.92 -13.52
C ARG A 214 6.19 -6.68 -15.01
N GLU A 215 6.20 -7.73 -15.82
CA GLU A 215 6.58 -7.68 -17.24
C GLU A 215 5.37 -7.60 -18.20
N GLY A 216 4.20 -8.10 -17.84
CA GLY A 216 2.99 -8.18 -18.66
C GLY A 216 2.83 -9.53 -19.29
#